data_768153871ec84ea6ac222d3559003520
#
_entry.id   768153871ec84ea6ac222d3559003520
#
_cell.length_a   1.000
_cell.length_b   1.000
_cell.length_c   1.000
_cell.angle_alpha   90.00
_cell.angle_beta   90.00
_cell.angle_gamma   90.00
#
_symmetry.space_group_name_H-M   'P 1'
#
loop_
_entity.id
_entity.type
_entity.pdbx_description
1 polymer ?
#
loop_
_entity_poly.entity_id
_entity_poly.type
_entity_poly.pdbx_seq_one_letter_code
_entity_poly.pdbx_strand_id
1 'polypeptide(L)'
;ATPFVGKMAIEYQTRNVFDVKIYGIEADYKYHFSKRNKGLSFTASASYVNGENETDNENLDSVNPFTAITNFNYLFPNNKFSLSLTNTYVGVPTPSDSYKNPTTSSGTSLAEYAYIPDSYITTDLALNYKASERFSADLGIYNIFDTVYYKWSDIRSNGISGSDDIAYQRYAQPGISVKAGFKWRF
;
A
#
# COMPACT_ATOMS: atom_id res chain seq x y z
N ALA A 1 8.42 -60.75 9.13
CA ALA A 1 7.32 -59.78 8.92
C ALA A 1 7.92 -58.38 9.03
N THR A 2 7.99 -57.66 7.93
CA THR A 2 8.41 -56.24 7.88
C THR A 2 7.31 -55.37 8.47
N PRO A 3 7.61 -54.43 9.36
CA PRO A 3 6.59 -53.55 9.90
C PRO A 3 6.04 -52.63 8.79
N PHE A 4 4.73 -52.58 8.71
CA PHE A 4 3.99 -51.68 7.81
C PHE A 4 4.21 -50.23 8.31
N VAL A 5 5.03 -49.46 7.61
CA VAL A 5 5.14 -48.02 7.87
C VAL A 5 3.92 -47.35 7.24
N GLY A 6 2.92 -47.07 8.05
CA GLY A 6 1.74 -46.31 7.62
C GLY A 6 2.17 -44.94 7.11
N LYS A 7 1.90 -44.62 5.84
CA LYS A 7 2.02 -43.29 5.32
C LYS A 7 0.92 -42.44 5.92
N MET A 8 1.28 -41.41 6.69
CA MET A 8 0.33 -40.43 7.16
C MET A 8 -0.05 -39.55 5.94
N ALA A 9 -1.28 -39.68 5.49
CA ALA A 9 -1.81 -38.77 4.47
C ALA A 9 -2.37 -37.52 5.17
N ILE A 10 -1.86 -36.35 4.83
CA ILE A 10 -2.42 -35.09 5.30
C ILE A 10 -3.43 -34.65 4.25
N GLU A 11 -4.70 -34.62 4.63
CA GLU A 11 -5.78 -34.11 3.78
C GLU A 11 -6.02 -32.64 4.10
N TYR A 12 -5.87 -31.78 3.09
CA TYR A 12 -6.18 -30.36 3.20
C TYR A 12 -7.59 -30.12 2.67
N GLN A 13 -8.45 -29.55 3.49
CA GLN A 13 -9.79 -29.15 3.11
C GLN A 13 -9.94 -27.63 3.26
N THR A 14 -10.28 -26.95 2.16
CA THR A 14 -10.66 -25.53 2.21
C THR A 14 -12.09 -25.43 2.73
N ARG A 15 -12.30 -24.72 3.83
CA ARG A 15 -13.62 -24.41 4.39
C ARG A 15 -13.73 -22.92 4.61
N ASN A 16 -14.95 -22.35 4.39
CA ASN A 16 -15.28 -21.05 4.95
C ASN A 16 -15.46 -21.22 6.46
N VAL A 17 -14.53 -20.66 7.22
CA VAL A 17 -14.47 -20.85 8.69
C VAL A 17 -15.07 -19.63 9.42
N PHE A 18 -15.15 -18.45 8.73
CA PHE A 18 -15.52 -17.20 9.37
C PHE A 18 -16.64 -16.48 8.61
N ASP A 19 -17.54 -15.87 9.36
CA ASP A 19 -18.46 -14.85 8.83
C ASP A 19 -17.74 -13.51 8.85
N VAL A 20 -17.65 -12.87 7.69
CA VAL A 20 -16.86 -11.64 7.48
C VAL A 20 -17.75 -10.54 6.96
N LYS A 21 -17.64 -9.36 7.55
CA LYS A 21 -18.29 -8.13 7.12
C LYS A 21 -17.27 -7.09 6.76
N ILE A 22 -17.37 -6.55 5.53
CA ILE A 22 -16.51 -5.47 5.04
C ILE A 22 -17.39 -4.33 4.56
N TYR A 23 -17.09 -3.12 5.00
CA TYR A 23 -17.76 -1.90 4.55
C TYR A 23 -16.76 -0.76 4.45
N GLY A 24 -17.05 0.24 3.64
CA GLY A 24 -16.16 1.35 3.45
C GLY A 24 -16.79 2.51 2.72
N ILE A 25 -16.03 3.57 2.60
CA ILE A 25 -16.38 4.77 1.85
C ILE A 25 -15.20 5.21 1.00
N GLU A 26 -15.48 5.59 -0.23
CA GLU A 26 -14.51 6.17 -1.15
C GLU A 26 -15.04 7.52 -1.64
N ALA A 27 -14.13 8.47 -1.79
CA ALA A 27 -14.46 9.80 -2.27
C ALA A 27 -13.40 10.27 -3.26
N ASP A 28 -13.86 10.83 -4.38
CA ASP A 28 -13.02 11.42 -5.41
C ASP A 28 -13.46 12.85 -5.68
N TYR A 29 -12.49 13.75 -5.82
CA TYR A 29 -12.71 15.15 -6.16
C TYR A 29 -11.73 15.58 -7.23
N LYS A 30 -12.23 16.35 -8.22
CA LYS A 30 -11.41 16.92 -9.28
C LYS A 30 -11.82 18.37 -9.54
N TYR A 31 -10.84 19.24 -9.59
CA TYR A 31 -11.03 20.65 -9.87
C TYR A 31 -10.04 21.17 -10.91
N HIS A 32 -10.53 21.94 -11.88
CA HIS A 32 -9.71 22.64 -12.88
C HIS A 32 -9.80 24.14 -12.62
N PHE A 33 -8.64 24.76 -12.36
CA PHE A 33 -8.56 26.20 -12.12
C PHE A 33 -8.75 27.03 -13.41
N SER A 34 -8.71 26.40 -14.57
CA SER A 34 -8.88 27.04 -15.88
C SER A 34 -10.01 26.39 -16.68
N LYS A 35 -10.80 27.21 -17.36
CA LYS A 35 -11.92 26.77 -18.22
C LYS A 35 -11.50 25.96 -19.47
N ARG A 36 -10.21 25.94 -19.82
CA ARG A 36 -9.72 25.28 -21.05
C ARG A 36 -8.99 23.97 -20.79
N ASN A 37 -9.14 23.36 -19.62
CA ASN A 37 -8.39 22.17 -19.19
C ASN A 37 -6.86 22.31 -19.31
N LYS A 38 -6.34 23.56 -19.33
CA LYS A 38 -4.92 23.90 -19.32
C LYS A 38 -4.60 24.60 -18.01
N GLY A 39 -3.32 24.64 -17.66
CA GLY A 39 -2.89 25.22 -16.39
C GLY A 39 -3.07 24.22 -15.23
N LEU A 40 -3.38 24.78 -14.08
CA LEU A 40 -3.45 24.00 -12.85
C LEU A 40 -4.76 23.22 -12.74
N SER A 41 -4.64 21.97 -12.35
CA SER A 41 -5.74 21.12 -11.88
C SER A 41 -5.37 20.45 -10.57
N PHE A 42 -6.35 20.14 -9.77
CA PHE A 42 -6.24 19.44 -8.50
C PHE A 42 -7.13 18.22 -8.52
N THR A 43 -6.62 17.07 -8.04
CA THR A 43 -7.43 15.90 -7.75
C THR A 43 -7.15 15.44 -6.32
N ALA A 44 -8.16 14.94 -5.66
CA ALA A 44 -8.05 14.30 -4.35
C ALA A 44 -8.90 13.05 -4.35
N SER A 45 -8.38 11.96 -3.81
CA SER A 45 -9.12 10.73 -3.55
C SER A 45 -8.84 10.28 -2.13
N ALA A 46 -9.84 9.68 -1.50
CA ALA A 46 -9.71 9.09 -0.17
C ALA A 46 -10.51 7.80 -0.11
N SER A 47 -9.96 6.79 0.55
CA SER A 47 -10.59 5.49 0.77
C SER A 47 -10.44 5.09 2.24
N TYR A 48 -11.55 4.70 2.83
CA TYR A 48 -11.62 4.11 4.16
C TYR A 48 -12.40 2.81 4.08
N VAL A 49 -11.80 1.74 4.54
CA VAL A 49 -12.44 0.42 4.60
C VAL A 49 -12.30 -0.10 6.01
N ASN A 50 -13.35 -0.71 6.52
CA ASN A 50 -13.33 -1.48 7.76
C ASN A 50 -13.77 -2.91 7.46
N GLY A 51 -13.21 -3.87 8.18
CA GLY A 51 -13.55 -5.27 8.06
C GLY A 51 -13.50 -5.95 9.41
N GLU A 52 -14.51 -6.77 9.67
CA GLU A 52 -14.67 -7.51 10.91
C GLU A 52 -14.88 -8.99 10.59
N ASN A 53 -14.25 -9.83 11.38
CA ASN A 53 -14.58 -11.23 11.52
C ASN A 53 -15.67 -11.34 12.61
N GLU A 54 -16.92 -11.55 12.21
CA GLU A 54 -18.07 -11.60 13.13
C GLU A 54 -18.05 -12.87 14.03
N THR A 55 -17.29 -13.89 13.62
CA THR A 55 -17.16 -15.13 14.41
C THR A 55 -16.31 -14.90 15.65
N ASP A 56 -15.20 -14.19 15.52
CA ASP A 56 -14.23 -13.96 16.60
C ASP A 56 -14.35 -12.54 17.17
N ASN A 57 -15.17 -11.69 16.58
CA ASN A 57 -15.36 -10.27 16.90
C ASN A 57 -14.03 -9.48 16.87
N GLU A 58 -13.23 -9.72 15.83
CA GLU A 58 -11.94 -9.10 15.61
C GLU A 58 -11.87 -8.35 14.28
N ASN A 59 -11.01 -7.35 14.19
CA ASN A 59 -10.70 -6.68 12.93
C ASN A 59 -10.04 -7.64 11.93
N LEU A 60 -10.22 -7.38 10.64
CA LEU A 60 -9.56 -8.13 9.59
C LEU A 60 -8.19 -7.50 9.26
N ASP A 61 -7.13 -8.26 9.44
CA ASP A 61 -5.77 -7.84 9.06
C ASP A 61 -5.60 -7.62 7.56
N SER A 62 -6.51 -8.18 6.74
CA SER A 62 -6.50 -8.01 5.28
C SER A 62 -6.93 -6.62 4.81
N VAL A 63 -7.54 -5.81 5.68
CA VAL A 63 -7.99 -4.46 5.36
C VAL A 63 -6.80 -3.49 5.35
N ASN A 64 -6.74 -2.67 4.29
CA ASN A 64 -5.74 -1.61 4.22
C ASN A 64 -6.15 -0.40 5.07
N PRO A 65 -5.17 0.32 5.64
CA PRO A 65 -5.45 1.52 6.42
C PRO A 65 -6.03 2.63 5.53
N PHE A 66 -6.63 3.64 6.19
CA PHE A 66 -7.10 4.84 5.50
C PHE A 66 -6.02 5.38 4.56
N THR A 67 -6.40 5.68 3.32
CA THR A 67 -5.49 6.22 2.32
C THR A 67 -6.10 7.46 1.69
N ALA A 68 -5.30 8.52 1.57
CA ALA A 68 -5.68 9.72 0.85
C ALA A 68 -4.57 10.13 -0.12
N ILE A 69 -4.95 10.47 -1.34
CA ILE A 69 -4.03 10.89 -2.40
C ILE A 69 -4.46 12.25 -2.90
N THR A 70 -3.52 13.19 -2.98
CA THR A 70 -3.74 14.47 -3.65
C THR A 70 -2.75 14.64 -4.79
N ASN A 71 -3.22 15.21 -5.89
CA ASN A 71 -2.38 15.51 -7.04
C ASN A 71 -2.64 16.92 -7.54
N PHE A 72 -1.58 17.71 -7.66
CA PHE A 72 -1.54 18.96 -8.37
C PHE A 72 -0.88 18.74 -9.73
N ASN A 73 -1.61 18.97 -10.80
CA ASN A 73 -1.09 18.83 -12.15
C ASN A 73 -1.14 20.19 -12.87
N TYR A 74 -0.03 20.60 -13.44
CA TYR A 74 0.07 21.80 -14.26
C TYR A 74 0.38 21.45 -15.70
N LEU A 75 -0.59 21.65 -16.59
CA LEU A 75 -0.41 21.52 -18.03
C LEU A 75 0.01 22.87 -18.61
N PHE A 76 1.23 22.95 -19.15
CA PHE A 76 1.78 24.17 -19.74
C PHE A 76 0.98 24.63 -20.98
N PRO A 77 0.95 25.94 -21.28
CA PRO A 77 0.16 26.50 -22.39
C PRO A 77 0.46 25.90 -23.76
N ASN A 78 1.71 25.45 -23.97
CA ASN A 78 2.15 24.83 -25.23
C ASN A 78 1.67 23.36 -25.38
N ASN A 79 1.02 22.79 -24.38
CA ASN A 79 0.57 21.38 -24.30
C ASN A 79 1.71 20.35 -24.45
N LYS A 80 2.96 20.76 -24.38
CA LYS A 80 4.11 19.86 -24.52
C LYS A 80 4.62 19.36 -23.18
N PHE A 81 4.43 20.13 -22.12
CA PHE A 81 4.90 19.79 -20.79
C PHE A 81 3.73 19.68 -19.81
N SER A 82 3.80 18.71 -18.93
CA SER A 82 2.98 18.69 -17.72
C SER A 82 3.85 18.33 -16.51
N LEU A 83 3.58 19.01 -15.40
CA LEU A 83 4.24 18.78 -14.11
C LEU A 83 3.19 18.31 -13.11
N SER A 84 3.46 17.21 -12.44
CA SER A 84 2.56 16.64 -11.42
C SER A 84 3.29 16.53 -10.09
N LEU A 85 2.63 16.97 -9.02
CA LEU A 85 3.05 16.76 -7.64
C LEU A 85 1.97 15.92 -6.96
N THR A 86 2.34 14.71 -6.54
CA THR A 86 1.44 13.77 -5.88
C THR A 86 1.85 13.58 -4.44
N ASN A 87 0.92 13.72 -3.50
CA ASN A 87 1.12 13.35 -2.11
C ASN A 87 0.22 12.17 -1.79
N THR A 88 0.77 11.15 -1.16
CA THR A 88 0.06 9.98 -0.67
C THR A 88 0.20 9.91 0.84
N TYR A 89 -0.92 9.98 1.55
CA TYR A 89 -1.01 9.73 2.98
C TYR A 89 -1.59 8.35 3.21
N VAL A 90 -0.99 7.59 4.10
CA VAL A 90 -1.49 6.29 4.57
C VAL A 90 -1.53 6.33 6.09
N GLY A 91 -2.69 6.00 6.65
CA GLY A 91 -2.91 5.97 8.09
C GLY A 91 -2.30 4.75 8.78
N VAL A 92 -2.40 4.72 10.10
CA VAL A 92 -2.01 3.56 10.90
C VAL A 92 -3.02 2.43 10.66
N PRO A 93 -2.58 1.18 10.40
CA PRO A 93 -3.49 0.04 10.31
C PRO A 93 -4.14 -0.28 11.67
N THR A 94 -5.31 -0.92 11.61
CA THR A 94 -6.05 -1.38 12.79
C THR A 94 -6.15 -2.91 12.77
N PRO A 95 -5.07 -3.63 13.09
CA PRO A 95 -5.07 -5.09 13.03
C PRO A 95 -5.93 -5.73 14.13
N SER A 96 -6.17 -7.03 13.98
CA SER A 96 -6.84 -7.88 14.96
C SER A 96 -6.10 -7.90 16.30
N ASP A 97 -6.80 -8.29 17.36
CA ASP A 97 -6.15 -8.49 18.65
C ASP A 97 -5.24 -9.72 18.63
N SER A 98 -5.58 -10.73 17.83
CA SER A 98 -4.72 -11.89 17.56
C SER A 98 -3.40 -11.50 16.88
N TYR A 99 -3.41 -10.51 15.98
CA TYR A 99 -2.18 -9.97 15.40
C TYR A 99 -1.34 -9.19 16.41
N LYS A 100 -1.97 -8.36 17.24
CA LYS A 100 -1.29 -7.55 18.27
C LYS A 100 -0.70 -8.40 19.39
N ASN A 101 -1.34 -9.54 19.70
CA ASN A 101 -0.98 -10.41 20.80
C ASN A 101 -0.79 -11.86 20.32
N PRO A 102 0.12 -12.12 19.39
CA PRO A 102 0.37 -13.47 18.93
C PRO A 102 0.89 -14.35 20.08
N THR A 103 0.49 -15.61 20.07
CA THR A 103 0.94 -16.59 21.08
C THR A 103 1.54 -17.81 20.39
N THR A 104 2.49 -18.45 21.08
CA THR A 104 2.97 -19.76 20.65
C THR A 104 1.90 -20.83 20.89
N SER A 105 2.06 -22.03 20.31
CA SER A 105 1.20 -23.18 20.58
C SER A 105 1.21 -23.60 22.06
N SER A 106 2.21 -23.19 22.82
CA SER A 106 2.30 -23.38 24.29
C SER A 106 1.68 -22.24 25.11
N GLY A 107 1.08 -21.22 24.46
CA GLY A 107 0.44 -20.10 25.13
C GLY A 107 1.39 -18.97 25.57
N THR A 108 2.65 -18.97 25.15
CA THR A 108 3.59 -17.88 25.44
C THR A 108 3.28 -16.67 24.57
N SER A 109 3.13 -15.48 25.19
CA SER A 109 2.90 -14.24 24.45
C SER A 109 4.11 -13.84 23.60
N LEU A 110 3.85 -13.41 22.38
CA LEU A 110 4.83 -12.86 21.44
C LEU A 110 4.46 -11.43 21.04
N ALA A 111 3.68 -10.72 21.85
CA ALA A 111 3.20 -9.36 21.54
C ALA A 111 4.32 -8.37 21.25
N GLU A 112 5.49 -8.53 21.84
CA GLU A 112 6.68 -7.71 21.58
C GLU A 112 7.19 -7.81 20.14
N TYR A 113 6.78 -8.84 19.39
CA TYR A 113 7.18 -9.05 18.00
C TYR A 113 6.12 -8.59 16.99
N ALA A 114 4.99 -8.09 17.45
CA ALA A 114 3.93 -7.57 16.57
C ALA A 114 4.27 -6.14 16.13
N TYR A 115 4.78 -5.99 14.91
CA TYR A 115 5.09 -4.67 14.36
C TYR A 115 3.88 -4.08 13.64
N ILE A 116 3.43 -2.92 14.07
CA ILE A 116 2.38 -2.13 13.43
C ILE A 116 3.04 -0.86 12.88
N PRO A 117 3.08 -0.68 11.54
CA PRO A 117 3.74 0.49 10.96
C PRO A 117 2.99 1.79 11.29
N ASP A 118 3.76 2.85 11.48
CA ASP A 118 3.22 4.20 11.64
C ASP A 118 2.57 4.71 10.35
N SER A 119 1.75 5.74 10.47
CA SER A 119 1.28 6.50 9.31
C SER A 119 2.44 7.18 8.59
N TYR A 120 2.29 7.37 7.28
CA TYR A 120 3.32 8.03 6.49
C TYR A 120 2.74 8.92 5.39
N ILE A 121 3.58 9.83 4.91
CA ILE A 121 3.33 10.63 3.73
C ILE A 121 4.49 10.45 2.77
N THR A 122 4.21 10.15 1.50
CA THR A 122 5.16 10.24 0.42
C THR A 122 4.77 11.35 -0.55
N THR A 123 5.77 11.98 -1.15
CA THR A 123 5.58 13.02 -2.16
C THR A 123 6.38 12.67 -3.40
N ASP A 124 5.72 12.69 -4.54
CA ASP A 124 6.30 12.34 -5.84
C ASP A 124 6.17 13.53 -6.78
N LEU A 125 7.21 13.75 -7.60
CA LEU A 125 7.23 14.78 -8.65
C LEU A 125 7.44 14.10 -10.00
N ALA A 126 6.58 14.40 -10.97
CA ALA A 126 6.70 13.87 -12.32
C ALA A 126 6.61 14.97 -13.37
N LEU A 127 7.52 14.93 -14.32
CA LEU A 127 7.55 15.79 -15.51
C LEU A 127 7.31 14.93 -16.74
N ASN A 128 6.31 15.28 -17.53
CA ASN A 128 6.06 14.65 -18.82
C ASN A 128 6.32 15.65 -19.94
N TYR A 129 6.97 15.18 -20.99
CA TYR A 129 7.26 15.96 -22.20
C TYR A 129 6.74 15.24 -23.43
N LYS A 130 5.83 15.88 -24.16
CA LYS A 130 5.31 15.42 -25.46
C LYS A 130 5.86 16.32 -26.57
N ALA A 131 6.95 15.92 -27.21
CA ALA A 131 7.56 16.67 -28.28
C ALA A 131 6.69 16.64 -29.57
N SER A 132 6.11 15.45 -29.87
CA SER A 132 5.25 15.21 -31.03
C SER A 132 4.32 14.03 -30.76
N GLU A 133 3.47 13.66 -31.73
CA GLU A 133 2.67 12.43 -31.67
C GLU A 133 3.52 11.15 -31.66
N ARG A 134 4.75 11.26 -32.13
CA ARG A 134 5.70 10.12 -32.24
C ARG A 134 6.68 10.04 -31.08
N PHE A 135 6.96 11.12 -30.37
CA PHE A 135 7.95 11.16 -29.30
C PHE A 135 7.43 11.80 -28.04
N SER A 136 7.57 11.06 -26.93
CA SER A 136 7.37 11.59 -25.57
C SER A 136 8.45 11.05 -24.62
N ALA A 137 8.72 11.81 -23.57
CA ALA A 137 9.63 11.44 -22.48
C ALA A 137 8.98 11.78 -21.13
N ASP A 138 9.34 11.05 -20.12
CA ASP A 138 8.92 11.24 -18.73
C ASP A 138 10.10 11.14 -17.78
N LEU A 139 10.04 11.94 -16.74
CA LEU A 139 10.98 11.94 -15.63
C LEU A 139 10.19 11.99 -14.32
N GLY A 140 10.42 11.04 -13.42
CA GLY A 140 9.80 10.98 -12.09
C GLY A 140 10.84 10.94 -10.99
N ILE A 141 10.62 11.70 -9.94
CA ILE A 141 11.32 11.61 -8.66
C ILE A 141 10.29 11.19 -7.64
N TYR A 142 10.48 10.01 -7.05
CA TYR A 142 9.56 9.40 -6.12
C TYR A 142 10.10 9.49 -4.70
N ASN A 143 9.18 9.69 -3.75
CA ASN A 143 9.52 9.85 -2.34
C ASN A 143 10.60 10.93 -2.13
N ILE A 144 10.36 12.13 -2.62
CA ILE A 144 11.35 13.24 -2.67
C ILE A 144 11.88 13.65 -1.29
N PHE A 145 11.16 13.33 -0.22
CA PHE A 145 11.57 13.62 1.16
C PHE A 145 12.28 12.44 1.84
N ASP A 146 12.54 11.36 1.09
CA ASP A 146 13.22 10.17 1.59
C ASP A 146 12.56 9.57 2.85
N THR A 147 11.24 9.60 2.90
CA THR A 147 10.47 9.05 4.01
C THR A 147 10.70 7.54 4.11
N VAL A 148 11.12 7.06 5.26
CA VAL A 148 11.17 5.61 5.55
C VAL A 148 9.76 5.16 5.92
N TYR A 149 9.23 4.19 5.19
CA TYR A 149 7.88 3.69 5.43
C TYR A 149 7.72 2.21 5.06
N TYR A 150 6.67 1.61 5.62
CA TYR A 150 6.34 0.19 5.44
C TYR A 150 4.89 0.07 5.02
N LYS A 151 4.62 -0.78 4.03
CA LYS A 151 3.25 -1.08 3.63
C LYS A 151 2.66 -2.14 4.55
N TRP A 152 1.45 -1.91 5.03
CA TRP A 152 0.73 -2.87 5.85
C TRP A 152 0.60 -4.24 5.18
N SER A 153 0.31 -4.29 3.87
CA SER A 153 0.23 -5.52 3.09
C SER A 153 1.49 -6.38 3.18
N ASP A 154 2.67 -5.75 3.20
CA ASP A 154 3.95 -6.45 3.20
C ASP A 154 4.30 -6.94 4.62
N ILE A 155 3.98 -6.13 5.63
CA ILE A 155 4.22 -6.45 7.03
C ILE A 155 3.31 -7.58 7.51
N ARG A 156 1.99 -7.46 7.31
CA ARG A 156 1.01 -8.45 7.79
C ARG A 156 1.18 -9.83 7.16
N SER A 157 1.63 -9.90 5.92
CA SER A 157 1.78 -11.16 5.17
C SER A 157 2.98 -11.99 5.61
N ASN A 158 3.96 -11.35 6.22
CA ASN A 158 5.24 -11.99 6.52
C ASN A 158 5.40 -12.36 7.99
N GLY A 159 4.34 -12.21 8.79
CA GLY A 159 4.27 -12.53 10.21
C GLY A 159 5.63 -12.46 10.90
N ILE A 160 5.86 -11.48 11.75
CA ILE A 160 7.15 -11.37 12.43
C ILE A 160 7.25 -12.55 13.41
N SER A 161 7.80 -13.65 12.94
CA SER A 161 8.12 -14.78 13.79
C SER A 161 9.63 -14.79 14.02
N GLY A 162 10.08 -14.26 15.14
CA GLY A 162 11.48 -14.36 15.54
C GLY A 162 11.94 -13.18 16.40
N SER A 163 12.91 -13.44 17.21
CA SER A 163 13.54 -12.54 18.17
C SER A 163 14.34 -11.38 17.56
N ASP A 164 14.20 -11.12 16.27
CA ASP A 164 14.96 -10.08 15.58
C ASP A 164 14.11 -8.84 15.35
N ASP A 165 14.28 -7.81 16.16
CA ASP A 165 13.77 -6.45 15.97
C ASP A 165 14.08 -5.85 14.57
N ILE A 166 14.91 -6.53 13.80
CA ILE A 166 15.40 -6.10 12.48
C ILE A 166 14.59 -6.75 11.34
N ALA A 167 13.76 -7.76 11.62
CA ALA A 167 13.08 -8.52 10.56
C ALA A 167 12.18 -7.64 9.69
N TYR A 168 11.46 -6.66 10.25
CA TYR A 168 10.59 -5.76 9.51
C TYR A 168 11.37 -4.73 8.65
N GLN A 169 12.61 -4.40 9.01
CA GLN A 169 13.41 -3.43 8.25
C GLN A 169 13.66 -3.87 6.80
N ARG A 170 13.59 -5.18 6.53
CA ARG A 170 13.70 -5.75 5.18
C ARG A 170 12.54 -5.37 4.27
N TYR A 171 11.42 -4.95 4.85
CA TYR A 171 10.21 -4.54 4.14
C TYR A 171 10.09 -3.02 3.96
N ALA A 172 11.14 -2.28 4.35
CA ALA A 172 11.21 -0.85 4.08
C ALA A 172 11.03 -0.61 2.58
N GLN A 173 10.12 0.29 2.24
CA GLN A 173 9.92 0.67 0.86
C GLN A 173 11.08 1.54 0.37
N PRO A 174 11.30 1.61 -0.96
CA PRO A 174 12.38 2.43 -1.51
C PRO A 174 12.30 3.88 -1.01
N GLY A 175 13.45 4.42 -0.60
CA GLY A 175 13.61 5.84 -0.34
C GLY A 175 13.50 6.66 -1.62
N ILE A 176 14.15 7.83 -1.67
CA ILE A 176 14.15 8.65 -2.87
C ILE A 176 14.65 7.85 -4.08
N SER A 177 13.89 7.91 -5.16
CA SER A 177 14.24 7.21 -6.40
C SER A 177 13.89 8.03 -7.63
N VAL A 178 14.67 7.87 -8.70
CA VAL A 178 14.48 8.58 -9.97
C VAL A 178 14.23 7.55 -11.07
N LYS A 179 13.20 7.82 -11.89
CA LYS A 179 12.89 7.03 -13.08
C LYS A 179 12.75 7.94 -14.27
N ALA A 180 13.32 7.52 -15.41
CA ALA A 180 13.16 8.21 -16.68
C ALA A 180 12.71 7.21 -17.76
N GLY A 181 11.83 7.66 -18.63
CA GLY A 181 11.29 6.88 -19.72
C GLY A 181 11.20 7.70 -21.00
N PHE A 182 11.20 7.01 -22.13
CA PHE A 182 10.88 7.63 -23.42
C PHE A 182 10.07 6.66 -24.28
N LYS A 183 9.23 7.22 -25.13
CA LYS A 183 8.42 6.46 -26.09
C LYS A 183 8.60 7.04 -27.47
N TRP A 184 8.95 6.17 -28.41
CA TRP A 184 9.05 6.49 -29.82
C TRP A 184 8.08 5.59 -30.61
N ARG A 185 7.31 6.20 -31.54
CA ARG A 185 6.42 5.48 -32.46
C ARG A 185 6.93 5.69 -33.90
N PHE A 186 7.15 4.61 -34.59
CA PHE A 186 7.53 4.58 -36.00
C PHE A 186 6.34 4.80 -36.94
#